data_d8dde23ab40641fa051f424a549b5495
#
_entry.id   d8dde23ab40641fa051f424a549b5495
#
_cell.length_a   1.000
_cell.length_b   1.000
_cell.length_c   1.000
_cell.angle_alpha   90.00
_cell.angle_beta   90.00
_cell.angle_gamma   90.00
#
_symmetry.space_group_name_H-M   'P 1'
#
loop_
_entity.id
_entity.type
_entity.pdbx_description
1 polymer ?
#
loop_
_entity_poly.entity_id
_entity_poly.type
_entity_poly.pdbx_seq_one_letter_code
_entity_poly.pdbx_strand_id
1 'polypeptide(L)'
;MDDLFGDHATSLNDHRPLADRLRPRTLDEYVGQQHLLGQDKPLGGLAARRQIHSMLLWGPPGTGKTTLAKLLASAAGCEWISVSAVLSGVKEIRSAVGLAKQNLTQNRRTVLFVDEVHRFNKSQQDAFLPHVEAGTITFIGATTENPSFEVNAALLSRARVYVLKRLDEDALMGVTTRGLELIEKTMSKPVRGQLIALADGDARRLLNILEIAAQLAEPESDIGSDHLASAAGEQLRRFDKGGDLFYEQISALHKSVRGSAPDAALYWFCRMLDGGADPRYIGRRLLRMASEDIGNADPRALQLTESALATYERLGSPEGELALAQAVLYMASVPKSDAAYAAFKEAMAFVRQTPSYDVPMHLRNAPTNLMQEMGYGQGYRHAHLEALPDIGAYAAGENYFPDELQPSTFYHPAAAGLESKIRGRLASLSAADAAADENAEDKHSADDAAGEV
;
A
#
# COMPACT_ATOMS: atom_id res chain seq x y z
N MET A 1 -21.06 3.93 61.00
CA MET A 1 -19.77 4.00 60.24
C MET A 1 -20.18 3.95 58.82
N ASP A 2 -20.34 5.12 58.27
CA ASP A 2 -20.95 5.35 56.97
C ASP A 2 -19.99 5.01 55.81
N ASP A 3 -20.61 4.54 54.83
CA ASP A 3 -20.09 4.01 53.56
C ASP A 3 -19.13 5.00 52.84
N LEU A 4 -17.83 4.74 52.98
CA LEU A 4 -16.75 5.56 52.40
C LEU A 4 -16.38 5.10 50.97
N PHE A 5 -17.11 4.16 50.36
CA PHE A 5 -16.79 3.54 49.05
C PHE A 5 -17.90 3.65 47.99
N GLY A 6 -19.01 4.35 48.27
CA GLY A 6 -20.17 4.42 47.39
C GLY A 6 -20.06 5.40 46.21
N ASP A 7 -19.21 6.43 46.28
CA ASP A 7 -19.24 7.55 45.34
C ASP A 7 -18.03 7.64 44.37
N HIS A 8 -17.05 6.74 44.49
CA HIS A 8 -15.86 6.81 43.61
C HIS A 8 -16.00 6.18 42.24
N ALA A 9 -17.04 5.37 42.01
CA ALA A 9 -17.25 4.73 40.70
C ALA A 9 -17.77 5.69 39.61
N THR A 10 -18.46 6.73 40.03
CA THR A 10 -19.00 7.76 39.11
C THR A 10 -17.94 8.79 38.68
N SER A 11 -16.98 9.13 39.53
CA SER A 11 -15.94 10.11 39.25
C SER A 11 -14.83 9.59 38.35
N LEU A 12 -14.54 8.29 38.31
CA LEU A 12 -13.55 7.69 37.41
C LEU A 12 -14.00 7.64 35.94
N ASN A 13 -15.31 7.76 35.69
CA ASN A 13 -15.86 7.79 34.34
C ASN A 13 -15.74 9.15 33.65
N ASP A 14 -15.53 10.21 34.42
CA ASP A 14 -15.52 11.59 33.91
C ASP A 14 -14.18 12.02 33.27
N HIS A 15 -13.10 11.27 33.53
CA HIS A 15 -11.78 11.57 32.96
C HIS A 15 -11.46 10.82 31.64
N ARG A 16 -12.34 9.96 31.18
CA ARG A 16 -12.14 9.27 29.88
C ARG A 16 -12.44 10.23 28.73
N PRO A 17 -11.65 10.17 27.63
CA PRO A 17 -11.90 10.97 26.44
C PRO A 17 -13.34 10.81 25.93
N LEU A 18 -13.94 11.89 25.42
CA LEU A 18 -15.30 11.91 24.89
C LEU A 18 -15.54 10.83 23.84
N ALA A 19 -14.54 10.58 22.99
CA ALA A 19 -14.57 9.51 21.97
C ALA A 19 -14.71 8.11 22.58
N ASP A 20 -14.22 7.86 23.80
CA ASP A 20 -14.38 6.57 24.49
C ASP A 20 -15.71 6.48 25.24
N ARG A 21 -16.16 7.59 25.83
CA ARG A 21 -17.45 7.70 26.54
C ARG A 21 -18.65 7.50 25.60
N LEU A 22 -18.55 7.99 24.36
CA LEU A 22 -19.57 7.89 23.30
C LEU A 22 -19.44 6.65 22.41
N ARG A 23 -18.55 5.74 22.74
CA ARG A 23 -18.39 4.51 21.95
C ARG A 23 -19.69 3.71 21.94
N PRO A 24 -20.24 3.39 20.75
CA PRO A 24 -21.45 2.58 20.62
C PRO A 24 -21.38 1.27 21.39
N ARG A 25 -22.45 0.93 22.11
CA ARG A 25 -22.57 -0.29 22.90
C ARG A 25 -23.43 -1.35 22.21
N THR A 26 -24.26 -0.92 21.27
CA THR A 26 -25.10 -1.78 20.43
C THR A 26 -24.92 -1.45 18.96
N LEU A 27 -25.33 -2.34 18.05
CA LEU A 27 -25.29 -2.07 16.62
C LEU A 27 -26.25 -0.97 16.20
N ASP A 28 -27.34 -0.76 16.94
CA ASP A 28 -28.31 0.33 16.66
C ASP A 28 -27.74 1.71 16.97
N GLU A 29 -26.81 1.80 17.91
CA GLU A 29 -26.07 3.04 18.22
C GLU A 29 -24.95 3.32 17.21
N TYR A 30 -24.57 2.31 16.41
CA TYR A 30 -23.47 2.44 15.46
C TYR A 30 -23.93 3.18 14.20
N VAL A 31 -23.32 4.31 13.91
CA VAL A 31 -23.69 5.18 12.78
C VAL A 31 -22.86 4.92 11.54
N GLY A 32 -23.46 5.15 10.38
CA GLY A 32 -22.81 4.97 9.08
C GLY A 32 -22.66 3.50 8.65
N GLN A 33 -21.88 3.26 7.62
CA GLN A 33 -21.57 1.94 7.02
C GLN A 33 -22.82 1.15 6.57
N GLN A 34 -23.86 1.84 6.11
CA GLN A 34 -25.13 1.22 5.68
C GLN A 34 -24.94 0.18 4.56
N HIS A 35 -23.91 0.34 3.73
CA HIS A 35 -23.53 -0.63 2.69
C HIS A 35 -23.04 -1.97 3.24
N LEU A 36 -22.66 -2.04 4.53
CA LEU A 36 -22.25 -3.26 5.24
C LEU A 36 -23.31 -3.76 6.24
N LEU A 37 -24.01 -2.83 6.91
CA LEU A 37 -24.88 -3.11 8.05
C LEU A 37 -26.37 -3.03 7.74
N GLY A 38 -26.77 -2.54 6.56
CA GLY A 38 -28.17 -2.49 6.14
C GLY A 38 -28.85 -3.86 6.21
N GLN A 39 -30.17 -3.88 6.19
CA GLN A 39 -31.02 -5.07 6.45
C GLN A 39 -30.62 -6.29 5.61
N ASP A 40 -30.26 -6.10 4.33
CA ASP A 40 -29.87 -7.18 3.39
C ASP A 40 -28.34 -7.15 3.11
N LYS A 41 -27.56 -6.52 3.97
CA LYS A 41 -26.12 -6.38 3.77
C LYS A 41 -25.33 -7.43 4.55
N PRO A 42 -24.09 -7.72 4.12
CA PRO A 42 -23.33 -8.88 4.62
C PRO A 42 -23.17 -8.92 6.12
N LEU A 43 -22.83 -7.79 6.77
CA LEU A 43 -22.59 -7.75 8.21
C LEU A 43 -23.89 -7.63 9.01
N GLY A 44 -24.91 -6.94 8.48
CA GLY A 44 -26.24 -6.88 9.08
C GLY A 44 -26.89 -8.25 9.15
N GLY A 45 -26.82 -9.04 8.08
CA GLY A 45 -27.32 -10.41 8.04
C GLY A 45 -26.59 -11.36 9.00
N LEU A 46 -25.29 -11.20 9.18
CA LEU A 46 -24.49 -11.98 10.16
C LEU A 46 -24.89 -11.65 11.60
N ALA A 47 -25.01 -10.37 11.90
CA ALA A 47 -25.41 -9.91 13.24
C ALA A 47 -26.82 -10.42 13.62
N ALA A 48 -27.78 -10.33 12.70
CA ALA A 48 -29.14 -10.83 12.91
C ALA A 48 -29.18 -12.36 13.19
N ARG A 49 -28.29 -13.12 12.56
CA ARG A 49 -28.19 -14.58 12.73
C ARG A 49 -27.27 -14.99 13.87
N ARG A 50 -26.69 -14.05 14.61
CA ARG A 50 -25.66 -14.29 15.64
C ARG A 50 -24.48 -15.12 15.13
N GLN A 51 -24.08 -14.86 13.90
CA GLN A 51 -22.97 -15.53 13.23
C GLN A 51 -21.82 -14.57 13.02
N ILE A 52 -20.61 -15.10 13.02
CA ILE A 52 -19.40 -14.36 12.74
C ILE A 52 -18.40 -15.27 12.03
N HIS A 53 -17.62 -14.72 11.14
CA HIS A 53 -16.52 -15.40 10.44
C HIS A 53 -15.27 -14.53 10.47
N SER A 54 -14.14 -15.13 10.12
CA SER A 54 -12.88 -14.38 10.04
C SER A 54 -12.94 -13.32 8.96
N MET A 55 -12.51 -12.08 9.31
CA MET A 55 -12.61 -10.92 8.42
C MET A 55 -11.50 -9.90 8.64
N LEU A 56 -11.31 -9.07 7.63
CA LEU A 56 -10.48 -7.88 7.68
C LEU A 56 -11.36 -6.65 7.49
N LEU A 57 -11.29 -5.72 8.42
CA LEU A 57 -11.94 -4.42 8.37
C LEU A 57 -10.92 -3.38 7.87
N TRP A 58 -11.07 -2.96 6.63
CA TRP A 58 -10.19 -2.00 6.01
C TRP A 58 -10.90 -0.66 5.79
N GLY A 59 -10.21 0.43 6.09
CA GLY A 59 -10.75 1.77 5.83
C GLY A 59 -10.04 2.84 6.65
N PRO A 60 -10.37 4.13 6.42
CA PRO A 60 -9.75 5.28 7.07
C PRO A 60 -9.83 5.23 8.60
N PRO A 61 -8.96 5.98 9.32
CA PRO A 61 -9.08 6.12 10.77
C PRO A 61 -10.43 6.73 11.16
N GLY A 62 -10.85 6.50 12.41
CA GLY A 62 -12.07 7.06 12.96
C GLY A 62 -13.40 6.56 12.39
N THR A 63 -13.38 5.60 11.46
CA THR A 63 -14.59 5.01 10.84
C THR A 63 -15.26 3.93 11.70
N GLY A 64 -14.71 3.64 12.88
CA GLY A 64 -15.31 2.71 13.84
C GLY A 64 -14.94 1.23 13.67
N LYS A 65 -13.84 0.88 12.96
CA LYS A 65 -13.40 -0.53 12.74
C LYS A 65 -13.37 -1.37 14.02
N THR A 66 -12.65 -0.90 15.02
CA THR A 66 -12.51 -1.60 16.34
C THR A 66 -13.85 -1.73 17.05
N THR A 67 -14.69 -0.67 16.99
CA THR A 67 -16.02 -0.67 17.60
C THR A 67 -16.92 -1.66 16.88
N LEU A 68 -16.96 -1.66 15.56
CA LEU A 68 -17.75 -2.60 14.76
C LEU A 68 -17.36 -4.06 15.04
N ALA A 69 -16.04 -4.35 15.06
CA ALA A 69 -15.55 -5.68 15.39
C ALA A 69 -16.06 -6.17 16.75
N LYS A 70 -15.99 -5.30 17.78
CA LYS A 70 -16.45 -5.61 19.13
C LYS A 70 -17.95 -5.83 19.20
N LEU A 71 -18.73 -5.02 18.52
CA LEU A 71 -20.19 -5.15 18.45
C LEU A 71 -20.62 -6.45 17.74
N LEU A 72 -19.98 -6.80 16.63
CA LEU A 72 -20.23 -8.05 15.92
C LEU A 72 -19.86 -9.28 16.78
N ALA A 73 -18.73 -9.24 17.48
CA ALA A 73 -18.31 -10.31 18.39
C ALA A 73 -19.32 -10.49 19.53
N SER A 74 -19.78 -9.38 20.13
CA SER A 74 -20.80 -9.37 21.18
C SER A 74 -22.15 -9.93 20.68
N ALA A 75 -22.61 -9.47 19.51
CA ALA A 75 -23.85 -9.96 18.89
C ALA A 75 -23.81 -11.47 18.60
N ALA A 76 -22.63 -12.00 18.25
CA ALA A 76 -22.42 -13.42 18.03
C ALA A 76 -22.20 -14.24 19.32
N GLY A 77 -22.17 -13.60 20.50
CA GLY A 77 -21.93 -14.26 21.78
C GLY A 77 -20.51 -14.84 21.92
N CYS A 78 -19.51 -14.18 21.32
CA CYS A 78 -18.13 -14.62 21.36
C CYS A 78 -17.35 -13.89 22.46
N GLU A 79 -16.41 -14.61 23.08
CA GLU A 79 -15.39 -14.00 23.93
C GLU A 79 -14.47 -13.11 23.11
N TRP A 80 -14.09 -11.96 23.67
CA TRP A 80 -13.25 -10.96 22.99
C TRP A 80 -11.83 -10.95 23.53
N ILE A 81 -10.87 -11.22 22.67
CA ILE A 81 -9.44 -11.04 22.98
C ILE A 81 -8.88 -10.05 21.96
N SER A 82 -8.21 -9.00 22.43
CA SER A 82 -7.57 -8.02 21.53
C SER A 82 -6.05 -8.05 21.67
N VAL A 83 -5.37 -7.95 20.53
CA VAL A 83 -3.92 -7.88 20.43
C VAL A 83 -3.58 -6.65 19.59
N SER A 84 -2.68 -5.81 20.09
CA SER A 84 -2.18 -4.66 19.33
C SER A 84 -0.92 -5.04 18.56
N ALA A 85 -0.93 -4.91 17.25
CA ALA A 85 0.24 -5.20 16.42
C ALA A 85 1.44 -4.27 16.71
N VAL A 86 1.21 -3.13 17.36
CA VAL A 86 2.26 -2.17 17.76
C VAL A 86 3.04 -2.64 18.97
N LEU A 87 2.37 -3.30 19.92
CA LEU A 87 2.93 -3.63 21.24
C LEU A 87 3.17 -5.14 21.43
N SER A 88 2.67 -5.99 20.52
CA SER A 88 2.61 -7.42 20.73
C SER A 88 3.51 -8.18 19.76
N GLY A 89 4.13 -9.26 20.28
CA GLY A 89 4.93 -10.22 19.53
C GLY A 89 4.27 -11.60 19.44
N VAL A 90 5.02 -12.59 18.99
CA VAL A 90 4.56 -14.00 18.86
C VAL A 90 4.14 -14.58 20.22
N LYS A 91 4.72 -14.10 21.34
CA LYS A 91 4.40 -14.56 22.68
C LYS A 91 2.97 -14.21 23.08
N GLU A 92 2.55 -12.98 22.81
CA GLU A 92 1.21 -12.49 23.09
C GLU A 92 0.17 -13.21 22.22
N ILE A 93 0.50 -13.47 20.96
CA ILE A 93 -0.34 -14.28 20.05
C ILE A 93 -0.54 -15.70 20.63
N ARG A 94 0.52 -16.35 21.08
CA ARG A 94 0.43 -17.69 21.70
C ARG A 94 -0.39 -17.69 22.98
N SER A 95 -0.25 -16.67 23.80
CA SER A 95 -1.05 -16.50 25.02
C SER A 95 -2.54 -16.35 24.69
N ALA A 96 -2.87 -15.50 23.73
CA ALA A 96 -4.25 -15.29 23.26
C ALA A 96 -4.88 -16.59 22.72
N VAL A 97 -4.11 -17.35 21.93
CA VAL A 97 -4.54 -18.67 21.44
C VAL A 97 -4.72 -19.67 22.58
N GLY A 98 -3.86 -19.63 23.60
CA GLY A 98 -4.00 -20.47 24.81
C GLY A 98 -5.33 -20.21 25.52
N LEU A 99 -5.69 -18.93 25.71
CA LEU A 99 -6.99 -18.54 26.28
C LEU A 99 -8.17 -18.97 25.38
N ALA A 100 -8.04 -18.81 24.06
CA ALA A 100 -9.08 -19.25 23.12
C ALA A 100 -9.32 -20.76 23.18
N LYS A 101 -8.28 -21.58 23.36
CA LYS A 101 -8.41 -23.02 23.58
C LYS A 101 -9.12 -23.34 24.89
N GLN A 102 -8.84 -22.61 25.97
CA GLN A 102 -9.55 -22.76 27.25
C GLN A 102 -11.03 -22.39 27.12
N ASN A 103 -11.35 -21.29 26.40
CA ASN A 103 -12.74 -20.90 26.15
C ASN A 103 -13.47 -21.98 25.33
N LEU A 104 -12.81 -22.59 24.35
CA LEU A 104 -13.39 -23.64 23.52
C LEU A 104 -13.75 -24.89 24.36
N THR A 105 -12.96 -25.26 25.37
CA THR A 105 -13.31 -26.38 26.30
C THR A 105 -14.57 -26.08 27.11
N GLN A 106 -14.92 -24.80 27.26
CA GLN A 106 -16.14 -24.33 27.92
C GLN A 106 -17.27 -24.05 26.94
N ASN A 107 -17.13 -24.52 25.69
CA ASN A 107 -18.07 -24.27 24.56
C ASN A 107 -18.33 -22.79 24.28
N ARG A 108 -17.30 -21.93 24.49
CA ARG A 108 -17.33 -20.50 24.20
C ARG A 108 -16.40 -20.21 23.01
N ARG A 109 -16.98 -19.63 21.94
CA ARG A 109 -16.20 -19.20 20.78
C ARG A 109 -15.44 -17.91 21.09
N THR A 110 -14.26 -17.76 20.53
CA THR A 110 -13.41 -16.60 20.77
C THR A 110 -13.15 -15.85 19.48
N VAL A 111 -13.37 -14.54 19.50
CA VAL A 111 -12.88 -13.60 18.49
C VAL A 111 -11.52 -13.08 18.94
N LEU A 112 -10.51 -13.29 18.11
CA LEU A 112 -9.21 -12.64 18.27
C LEU A 112 -9.16 -11.42 17.36
N PHE A 113 -9.18 -10.24 17.96
CA PHE A 113 -9.07 -8.97 17.26
C PHE A 113 -7.62 -8.48 17.21
N VAL A 114 -7.16 -8.11 16.04
CA VAL A 114 -5.83 -7.53 15.81
C VAL A 114 -5.98 -6.15 15.22
N ASP A 115 -5.62 -5.12 16.01
CA ASP A 115 -5.60 -3.74 15.52
C ASP A 115 -4.30 -3.46 14.77
N GLU A 116 -4.40 -2.73 13.66
CA GLU A 116 -3.30 -2.37 12.76
C GLU A 116 -2.50 -3.60 12.29
N VAL A 117 -3.20 -4.63 11.80
CA VAL A 117 -2.62 -5.93 11.42
C VAL A 117 -1.47 -5.82 10.41
N HIS A 118 -1.43 -4.77 9.61
CA HIS A 118 -0.35 -4.47 8.67
C HIS A 118 1.02 -4.26 9.34
N ARG A 119 1.06 -3.95 10.63
CA ARG A 119 2.31 -3.80 11.40
C ARG A 119 2.93 -5.12 11.82
N PHE A 120 2.22 -6.22 11.72
CA PHE A 120 2.78 -7.55 11.91
C PHE A 120 3.59 -7.99 10.69
N ASN A 121 4.78 -8.54 10.93
CA ASN A 121 5.55 -9.19 9.88
C ASN A 121 4.89 -10.51 9.43
N LYS A 122 5.38 -11.08 8.32
CA LYS A 122 4.80 -12.30 7.73
C LYS A 122 4.75 -13.46 8.71
N SER A 123 5.81 -13.70 9.48
CA SER A 123 5.84 -14.79 10.47
C SER A 123 4.81 -14.60 11.60
N GLN A 124 4.54 -13.36 12.00
CA GLN A 124 3.51 -13.05 13.00
C GLN A 124 2.11 -13.24 12.42
N GLN A 125 1.90 -12.86 11.16
CA GLN A 125 0.63 -13.12 10.46
C GLN A 125 0.41 -14.61 10.24
N ASP A 126 1.44 -15.39 9.91
CA ASP A 126 1.37 -16.84 9.74
C ASP A 126 1.04 -17.58 11.06
N ALA A 127 1.40 -17.01 12.20
CA ALA A 127 1.13 -17.61 13.50
C ALA A 127 -0.39 -17.76 13.82
N PHE A 128 -1.25 -17.01 13.14
CA PHE A 128 -2.71 -17.14 13.28
C PHE A 128 -3.29 -18.28 12.44
N LEU A 129 -2.68 -18.61 11.29
CA LEU A 129 -3.27 -19.47 10.27
C LEU A 129 -3.73 -20.84 10.79
N PRO A 130 -2.92 -21.62 11.53
CA PRO A 130 -3.33 -22.93 12.03
C PRO A 130 -4.55 -22.87 12.94
N HIS A 131 -4.72 -21.74 13.65
CA HIS A 131 -5.77 -21.56 14.66
C HIS A 131 -7.07 -21.04 14.04
N VAL A 132 -6.96 -20.29 12.93
CA VAL A 132 -8.10 -19.89 12.09
C VAL A 132 -8.64 -21.10 11.33
N GLU A 133 -7.75 -21.92 10.74
CA GLU A 133 -8.12 -23.16 10.03
C GLU A 133 -8.77 -24.19 10.95
N ALA A 134 -8.24 -24.37 12.15
CA ALA A 134 -8.79 -25.30 13.15
C ALA A 134 -10.07 -24.77 13.81
N GLY A 135 -10.53 -23.53 13.50
CA GLY A 135 -11.68 -22.91 14.16
C GLY A 135 -11.47 -22.60 15.64
N THR A 136 -10.23 -22.65 16.13
CA THR A 136 -9.91 -22.30 17.54
C THR A 136 -10.18 -20.83 17.82
N ILE A 137 -9.97 -19.98 16.84
CA ILE A 137 -10.26 -18.54 16.87
C ILE A 137 -11.04 -18.11 15.63
N THR A 138 -11.90 -17.13 15.80
CA THR A 138 -12.41 -16.31 14.69
C THR A 138 -11.54 -15.06 14.62
N PHE A 139 -10.82 -14.87 13.52
CA PHE A 139 -9.89 -13.77 13.36
C PHE A 139 -10.61 -12.52 12.84
N ILE A 140 -10.42 -11.37 13.49
CA ILE A 140 -10.83 -10.07 12.96
C ILE A 140 -9.61 -9.14 12.97
N GLY A 141 -9.12 -8.79 11.80
CA GLY A 141 -8.07 -7.79 11.63
C GLY A 141 -8.66 -6.42 11.31
N ALA A 142 -8.07 -5.34 11.84
CA ALA A 142 -8.34 -3.97 11.41
C ALA A 142 -7.08 -3.36 10.81
N THR A 143 -7.23 -2.58 9.74
CA THR A 143 -6.12 -1.89 9.08
C THR A 143 -6.59 -0.61 8.39
N THR A 144 -5.72 0.38 8.35
CA THR A 144 -5.86 1.58 7.53
C THR A 144 -5.15 1.44 6.18
N GLU A 145 -4.22 0.49 6.05
CA GLU A 145 -3.45 0.25 4.85
C GLU A 145 -4.12 -0.79 3.94
N ASN A 146 -3.86 -0.71 2.63
CA ASN A 146 -4.45 -1.65 1.68
C ASN A 146 -4.01 -3.10 1.95
N PRO A 147 -4.95 -3.99 2.33
CA PRO A 147 -4.61 -5.36 2.72
C PRO A 147 -3.92 -6.17 1.62
N SER A 148 -4.14 -5.82 0.35
CA SER A 148 -3.51 -6.53 -0.78
C SER A 148 -2.00 -6.38 -0.83
N PHE A 149 -1.44 -5.35 -0.18
CA PHE A 149 0.00 -5.11 -0.13
C PHE A 149 0.63 -5.53 1.20
N GLU A 150 -0.14 -5.42 2.29
CA GLU A 150 0.40 -5.50 3.65
C GLU A 150 0.04 -6.81 4.38
N VAL A 151 -1.03 -7.50 3.94
CA VAL A 151 -1.47 -8.75 4.54
C VAL A 151 -1.09 -9.92 3.65
N ASN A 152 -0.56 -11.00 4.23
CA ASN A 152 -0.14 -12.16 3.46
C ASN A 152 -1.33 -12.86 2.77
N ALA A 153 -1.07 -13.46 1.61
CA ALA A 153 -2.10 -14.10 0.79
C ALA A 153 -2.81 -15.26 1.52
N ALA A 154 -2.11 -15.96 2.41
CA ALA A 154 -2.66 -17.06 3.18
C ALA A 154 -3.73 -16.59 4.18
N LEU A 155 -3.52 -15.44 4.82
CA LEU A 155 -4.52 -14.85 5.72
C LEU A 155 -5.69 -14.25 4.93
N LEU A 156 -5.39 -13.58 3.79
CA LEU A 156 -6.42 -13.02 2.90
C LEU A 156 -7.35 -14.10 2.32
N SER A 157 -6.87 -15.29 2.05
CA SER A 157 -7.71 -16.39 1.55
C SER A 157 -8.68 -16.95 2.60
N ARG A 158 -8.48 -16.65 3.89
CA ARG A 158 -9.27 -17.17 5.03
C ARG A 158 -10.08 -16.09 5.75
N ALA A 159 -9.83 -14.82 5.44
CA ALA A 159 -10.51 -13.68 6.05
C ALA A 159 -11.15 -12.81 4.95
N ARG A 160 -12.46 -12.62 5.02
CA ARG A 160 -13.17 -11.77 4.06
C ARG A 160 -12.89 -10.29 4.34
N VAL A 161 -12.50 -9.54 3.32
CA VAL A 161 -12.25 -8.10 3.43
C VAL A 161 -13.57 -7.33 3.36
N TYR A 162 -13.79 -6.43 4.32
CA TYR A 162 -14.87 -5.46 4.35
C TYR A 162 -14.30 -4.06 4.37
N VAL A 163 -14.73 -3.23 3.42
CA VAL A 163 -14.25 -1.86 3.26
C VAL A 163 -15.17 -0.92 4.01
N LEU A 164 -14.64 -0.24 5.03
CA LEU A 164 -15.35 0.84 5.72
C LEU A 164 -15.04 2.15 5.01
N LYS A 165 -16.08 2.95 4.81
CA LYS A 165 -16.01 4.27 4.20
C LYS A 165 -15.94 5.35 5.27
N ARG A 166 -15.48 6.54 4.89
CA ARG A 166 -15.63 7.75 5.71
C ARG A 166 -17.08 7.93 6.11
N LEU A 167 -17.29 8.46 7.29
CA LEU A 167 -18.63 8.79 7.74
C LEU A 167 -19.13 10.00 6.95
N ASP A 168 -20.38 9.94 6.49
CA ASP A 168 -21.05 11.04 5.83
C ASP A 168 -21.46 12.15 6.83
N GLU A 169 -21.93 13.26 6.31
CA GLU A 169 -22.34 14.41 7.13
C GLU A 169 -23.49 14.06 8.09
N ASP A 170 -24.43 13.23 7.67
CA ASP A 170 -25.58 12.83 8.52
C ASP A 170 -25.11 11.95 9.68
N ALA A 171 -24.21 11.01 9.45
CA ALA A 171 -23.61 10.19 10.49
C ALA A 171 -22.81 11.04 11.49
N LEU A 172 -21.98 11.97 11.00
CA LEU A 172 -21.21 12.90 11.84
C LEU A 172 -22.11 13.87 12.60
N MET A 173 -23.22 14.33 11.99
CA MET A 173 -24.21 15.17 12.69
C MET A 173 -24.83 14.41 13.84
N GLY A 174 -25.17 13.14 13.67
CA GLY A 174 -25.67 12.26 14.73
C GLY A 174 -24.66 12.09 15.88
N VAL A 175 -23.38 11.91 15.56
CA VAL A 175 -22.29 11.83 16.55
C VAL A 175 -22.13 13.15 17.29
N THR A 176 -22.18 14.29 16.56
CA THR A 176 -22.07 15.63 17.13
C THR A 176 -23.21 15.89 18.13
N THR A 177 -24.44 15.55 17.77
CA THR A 177 -25.62 15.76 18.63
C THR A 177 -25.47 14.98 19.93
N ARG A 178 -25.15 13.69 19.87
CA ARG A 178 -24.91 12.87 21.08
C ARG A 178 -23.72 13.37 21.89
N GLY A 179 -22.67 13.91 21.22
CA GLY A 179 -21.53 14.50 21.90
C GLY A 179 -21.93 15.75 22.70
N LEU A 180 -22.67 16.65 22.10
CA LEU A 180 -23.16 17.86 22.74
C LEU A 180 -24.09 17.56 23.91
N GLU A 181 -25.01 16.60 23.76
CA GLU A 181 -25.87 16.14 24.85
C GLU A 181 -25.08 15.61 26.06
N LEU A 182 -24.04 14.79 25.80
CA LEU A 182 -23.24 14.20 26.88
C LEU A 182 -22.38 15.23 27.65
N ILE A 183 -21.95 16.32 26.97
CA ILE A 183 -21.14 17.36 27.59
C ILE A 183 -21.99 18.58 28.03
N GLU A 184 -23.32 18.51 27.89
CA GLU A 184 -24.28 19.55 28.25
C GLU A 184 -23.95 20.92 27.64
N LYS A 185 -23.55 20.92 26.37
CA LYS A 185 -23.20 22.12 25.59
C LYS A 185 -24.08 22.26 24.37
N THR A 186 -24.19 23.50 23.89
CA THR A 186 -24.91 23.84 22.67
C THR A 186 -23.97 24.41 21.60
N MET A 187 -24.39 24.30 20.36
CA MET A 187 -23.64 24.74 19.18
C MET A 187 -24.62 25.08 18.07
N SER A 188 -24.46 26.25 17.43
CA SER A 188 -25.30 26.64 16.31
C SER A 188 -25.12 25.74 15.09
N LYS A 189 -26.13 25.67 14.22
CA LYS A 189 -26.07 24.83 13.02
C LYS A 189 -24.88 25.13 12.10
N PRO A 190 -24.49 26.41 11.82
CA PRO A 190 -23.30 26.72 11.03
C PRO A 190 -22.02 26.22 11.68
N VAL A 191 -21.87 26.31 12.99
CA VAL A 191 -20.68 25.89 13.73
C VAL A 191 -20.58 24.36 13.75
N ARG A 192 -21.72 23.63 13.83
CA ARG A 192 -21.74 22.15 13.65
C ARG A 192 -21.24 21.75 12.26
N GLY A 193 -21.66 22.47 11.20
CA GLY A 193 -21.14 22.24 9.84
C GLY A 193 -19.62 22.44 9.75
N GLN A 194 -19.07 23.44 10.42
CA GLN A 194 -17.62 23.64 10.49
C GLN A 194 -16.91 22.49 11.21
N LEU A 195 -17.45 22.03 12.35
CA LEU A 195 -16.90 20.87 13.07
C LEU A 195 -16.88 19.61 12.20
N ILE A 196 -17.95 19.35 11.46
CA ILE A 196 -18.08 18.21 10.57
C ILE A 196 -17.07 18.30 9.41
N ALA A 197 -16.91 19.48 8.82
CA ALA A 197 -15.91 19.71 7.78
C ALA A 197 -14.47 19.51 8.29
N LEU A 198 -14.19 19.95 9.53
CA LEU A 198 -12.89 19.75 10.19
C LEU A 198 -12.61 18.27 10.50
N ALA A 199 -13.66 17.51 10.79
CA ALA A 199 -13.55 16.09 11.10
C ALA A 199 -13.27 15.22 9.87
N ASP A 200 -13.68 15.64 8.68
CA ASP A 200 -13.42 14.97 7.40
C ASP A 200 -13.72 13.46 7.42
N GLY A 201 -14.91 13.08 7.91
CA GLY A 201 -15.35 11.69 7.97
C GLY A 201 -14.80 10.85 9.13
N ASP A 202 -14.04 11.44 10.05
CA ASP A 202 -13.45 10.79 11.23
C ASP A 202 -14.18 11.17 12.52
N ALA A 203 -14.98 10.24 13.08
CA ALA A 203 -15.71 10.46 14.32
C ALA A 203 -14.81 10.66 15.54
N ARG A 204 -13.63 10.04 15.60
CA ARG A 204 -12.69 10.22 16.72
C ARG A 204 -12.13 11.62 16.71
N ARG A 205 -11.74 12.11 15.53
CA ARG A 205 -11.26 13.47 15.33
C ARG A 205 -12.35 14.50 15.67
N LEU A 206 -13.59 14.27 15.21
CA LEU A 206 -14.74 15.10 15.54
C LEU A 206 -14.90 15.25 17.05
N LEU A 207 -14.93 14.12 17.77
CA LEU A 207 -15.15 14.11 19.22
C LEU A 207 -13.97 14.73 19.99
N ASN A 208 -12.73 14.54 19.53
CA ASN A 208 -11.58 15.19 20.13
C ASN A 208 -11.62 16.73 19.96
N ILE A 209 -11.96 17.23 18.76
CA ILE A 209 -12.11 18.67 18.52
C ILE A 209 -13.25 19.22 19.37
N LEU A 210 -14.38 18.52 19.42
CA LEU A 210 -15.54 18.90 20.23
C LEU A 210 -15.20 18.99 21.72
N GLU A 211 -14.49 18.00 22.26
CA GLU A 211 -14.06 17.95 23.67
C GLU A 211 -13.16 19.14 24.03
N ILE A 212 -12.14 19.40 23.19
CA ILE A 212 -11.23 20.55 23.41
C ILE A 212 -11.97 21.88 23.27
N ALA A 213 -12.84 22.03 22.25
CA ALA A 213 -13.62 23.23 22.05
C ALA A 213 -14.58 23.50 23.22
N ALA A 214 -15.15 22.44 23.80
CA ALA A 214 -16.00 22.57 25.00
C ALA A 214 -15.22 23.00 26.25
N GLN A 215 -13.96 22.56 26.38
CA GLN A 215 -13.07 22.99 27.48
C GLN A 215 -12.62 24.44 27.34
N LEU A 216 -12.54 24.96 26.09
CA LEU A 216 -12.19 26.34 25.81
C LEU A 216 -13.37 27.31 25.97
N ALA A 217 -14.60 26.81 25.87
CA ALA A 217 -15.82 27.60 26.02
C ALA A 217 -16.17 27.83 27.50
N GLU A 218 -16.63 29.03 27.83
CA GLU A 218 -17.13 29.36 29.17
C GLU A 218 -18.20 28.35 29.62
N PRO A 219 -18.36 28.07 30.93
CA PRO A 219 -19.26 27.04 31.42
C PRO A 219 -20.68 27.09 30.87
N GLU A 220 -21.29 28.27 30.79
CA GLU A 220 -22.66 28.45 30.30
C GLU A 220 -22.77 29.00 28.87
N SER A 221 -21.65 29.05 28.12
CA SER A 221 -21.65 29.59 26.76
C SER A 221 -21.74 28.46 25.71
N ASP A 222 -22.27 28.82 24.53
CA ASP A 222 -22.28 28.02 23.35
C ASP A 222 -20.86 27.85 22.80
N ILE A 223 -20.59 26.67 22.19
CA ILE A 223 -19.33 26.50 21.46
C ILE A 223 -19.40 27.29 20.15
N GLY A 224 -18.52 28.30 20.01
CA GLY A 224 -18.41 29.15 18.82
C GLY A 224 -17.33 28.70 17.83
N SER A 225 -17.28 29.37 16.67
CA SER A 225 -16.28 29.12 15.63
C SER A 225 -14.84 29.36 16.12
N ASP A 226 -14.62 30.32 17.01
CA ASP A 226 -13.30 30.63 17.57
C ASP A 226 -12.79 29.49 18.46
N HIS A 227 -13.68 28.86 19.23
CA HIS A 227 -13.35 27.68 20.03
C HIS A 227 -12.97 26.50 19.14
N LEU A 228 -13.69 26.29 18.00
CA LEU A 228 -13.31 25.24 17.04
C LEU A 228 -11.97 25.51 16.36
N ALA A 229 -11.74 26.77 15.96
CA ALA A 229 -10.46 27.16 15.34
C ALA A 229 -9.29 26.95 16.30
N SER A 230 -9.45 27.29 17.56
CA SER A 230 -8.45 27.09 18.61
C SER A 230 -8.26 25.59 18.93
N ALA A 231 -9.35 24.84 19.01
CA ALA A 231 -9.31 23.39 19.27
C ALA A 231 -8.69 22.57 18.11
N ALA A 232 -8.94 22.99 16.88
CA ALA A 232 -8.36 22.35 15.70
C ALA A 232 -6.86 22.66 15.56
N GLY A 233 -6.37 23.82 16.06
CA GLY A 233 -4.97 24.23 16.03
C GLY A 233 -4.33 24.15 14.65
N GLU A 234 -3.02 23.95 14.57
CA GLU A 234 -2.31 23.66 13.31
C GLU A 234 -2.77 22.35 12.64
N GLN A 235 -3.58 21.53 13.32
CA GLN A 235 -4.15 20.29 12.78
C GLN A 235 -5.20 20.53 11.68
N LEU A 236 -5.63 21.78 11.45
CA LEU A 236 -6.46 22.15 10.30
C LEU A 236 -5.88 21.72 8.95
N ARG A 237 -4.57 21.47 8.89
CA ARG A 237 -3.84 21.12 7.67
C ARG A 237 -3.37 19.66 7.61
N ARG A 238 -3.59 18.85 8.66
CA ARG A 238 -3.16 17.47 8.67
C ARG A 238 -4.13 16.61 7.86
N PHE A 239 -3.68 16.26 6.67
CA PHE A 239 -4.31 15.24 5.84
C PHE A 239 -4.35 13.89 6.55
N ASP A 240 -5.41 13.14 6.26
CA ASP A 240 -5.53 11.73 6.60
C ASP A 240 -4.40 10.95 5.93
N LYS A 241 -3.46 10.42 6.73
CA LYS A 241 -2.39 9.58 6.26
C LYS A 241 -2.99 8.24 5.81
N GLY A 242 -3.25 8.09 4.50
CA GLY A 242 -3.73 6.87 3.90
C GLY A 242 -5.19 6.88 3.39
N GLY A 243 -5.91 8.01 3.41
CA GLY A 243 -7.26 8.14 2.86
C GLY A 243 -7.29 8.39 1.34
N ASP A 244 -8.50 8.32 0.73
CA ASP A 244 -8.70 8.49 -0.71
C ASP A 244 -8.10 9.79 -1.25
N LEU A 245 -8.19 10.90 -0.52
CA LEU A 245 -7.58 12.19 -0.87
C LEU A 245 -6.05 12.12 -0.99
N PHE A 246 -5.40 11.34 -0.14
CA PHE A 246 -3.95 11.14 -0.20
C PHE A 246 -3.55 10.38 -1.47
N TYR A 247 -4.32 9.33 -1.82
CA TYR A 247 -4.10 8.59 -3.08
C TYR A 247 -4.41 9.44 -4.31
N GLU A 248 -5.40 10.31 -4.25
CA GLU A 248 -5.71 11.26 -5.32
C GLU A 248 -4.58 12.27 -5.53
N GLN A 249 -4.01 12.82 -4.46
CA GLN A 249 -2.92 13.78 -4.53
C GLN A 249 -1.61 13.16 -5.04
N ILE A 250 -1.23 11.98 -4.53
CA ILE A 250 -0.04 11.29 -5.06
C ILE A 250 -0.24 10.90 -6.53
N SER A 251 -1.47 10.56 -6.94
CA SER A 251 -1.83 10.31 -8.33
C SER A 251 -1.74 11.58 -9.18
N ALA A 252 -2.16 12.73 -8.64
CA ALA A 252 -2.05 14.03 -9.31
C ALA A 252 -0.57 14.44 -9.47
N LEU A 253 0.26 14.27 -8.42
CA LEU A 253 1.71 14.46 -8.50
C LEU A 253 2.32 13.59 -9.60
N HIS A 254 2.02 12.30 -9.60
CA HIS A 254 2.52 11.35 -10.59
C HIS A 254 2.14 11.75 -12.02
N LYS A 255 0.88 12.08 -12.25
CA LYS A 255 0.38 12.53 -13.57
C LYS A 255 1.00 13.85 -13.99
N SER A 256 1.28 14.76 -13.07
CA SER A 256 1.95 16.03 -13.36
C SER A 256 3.41 15.81 -13.76
N VAL A 257 4.13 14.90 -13.11
CA VAL A 257 5.49 14.49 -13.50
C VAL A 257 5.47 13.85 -14.90
N ARG A 258 4.58 12.88 -15.13
CA ARG A 258 4.39 12.21 -16.43
C ARG A 258 4.03 13.19 -17.55
N GLY A 259 3.16 14.15 -17.24
CA GLY A 259 2.70 15.18 -18.17
C GLY A 259 3.69 16.33 -18.41
N SER A 260 4.90 16.27 -17.81
CA SER A 260 5.92 17.34 -17.92
C SER A 260 5.40 18.72 -17.48
N ALA A 261 4.67 18.77 -16.36
CA ALA A 261 4.12 19.98 -15.75
C ALA A 261 4.83 20.28 -14.41
N PRO A 262 6.03 20.92 -14.42
CA PRO A 262 6.86 21.07 -13.21
C PRO A 262 6.18 21.89 -12.11
N ASP A 263 5.48 22.97 -12.44
CA ASP A 263 4.80 23.79 -11.44
C ASP A 263 3.62 23.06 -10.80
N ALA A 264 2.86 22.30 -11.57
CA ALA A 264 1.78 21.47 -11.03
C ALA A 264 2.33 20.32 -10.17
N ALA A 265 3.43 19.70 -10.57
CA ALA A 265 4.10 18.66 -9.80
C ALA A 265 4.60 19.23 -8.45
N LEU A 266 5.24 20.38 -8.48
CA LEU A 266 5.71 21.07 -7.26
C LEU A 266 4.52 21.46 -6.36
N TYR A 267 3.42 21.97 -6.93
CA TYR A 267 2.22 22.28 -6.18
C TYR A 267 1.67 21.08 -5.42
N TRP A 268 1.49 19.94 -6.10
CA TRP A 268 0.98 18.73 -5.47
C TRP A 268 1.94 18.16 -4.42
N PHE A 269 3.25 18.24 -4.67
CA PHE A 269 4.28 17.88 -3.69
C PHE A 269 4.17 18.72 -2.43
N CYS A 270 4.15 20.06 -2.55
CA CYS A 270 4.02 20.99 -1.43
C CYS A 270 2.66 20.80 -0.72
N ARG A 271 1.59 20.55 -1.49
CA ARG A 271 0.26 20.33 -0.91
C ARG A 271 0.21 19.07 -0.05
N MET A 272 0.92 18.01 -0.46
CA MET A 272 1.05 16.79 0.32
C MET A 272 1.88 17.01 1.59
N LEU A 273 2.98 17.77 1.51
CA LEU A 273 3.79 18.13 2.68
C LEU A 273 3.00 18.98 3.69
N ASP A 274 2.32 20.05 3.23
CA ASP A 274 1.46 20.90 4.04
C ASP A 274 0.35 20.09 4.72
N GLY A 275 -0.17 19.06 4.02
CA GLY A 275 -1.11 18.08 4.54
C GLY A 275 -0.51 17.08 5.54
N GLY A 276 0.79 17.10 5.80
CA GLY A 276 1.47 16.20 6.75
C GLY A 276 1.75 14.82 6.20
N ALA A 277 1.79 14.65 4.88
CA ALA A 277 2.27 13.41 4.26
C ALA A 277 3.73 13.14 4.68
N ASP A 278 4.05 11.87 4.95
CA ASP A 278 5.42 11.47 5.23
C ASP A 278 6.31 11.70 4.00
N PRO A 279 7.33 12.57 4.06
CA PRO A 279 8.21 12.82 2.91
C PRO A 279 8.93 11.56 2.42
N ARG A 280 9.19 10.56 3.30
CA ARG A 280 9.76 9.27 2.89
C ARG A 280 8.80 8.48 2.00
N TYR A 281 7.50 8.54 2.29
CA TYR A 281 6.51 7.92 1.40
C TYR A 281 6.51 8.59 0.04
N ILE A 282 6.48 9.92 -0.01
CA ILE A 282 6.56 10.67 -1.28
C ILE A 282 7.84 10.29 -2.02
N GLY A 283 9.01 10.27 -1.33
CA GLY A 283 10.29 9.88 -1.91
C GLY A 283 10.27 8.48 -2.55
N ARG A 284 9.68 7.48 -1.88
CA ARG A 284 9.50 6.14 -2.47
C ARG A 284 8.63 6.14 -3.73
N ARG A 285 7.60 6.99 -3.77
CA ARG A 285 6.76 7.17 -4.98
C ARG A 285 7.52 7.87 -6.11
N LEU A 286 8.38 8.84 -5.78
CA LEU A 286 9.25 9.51 -6.76
C LEU A 286 10.24 8.52 -7.39
N LEU A 287 10.85 7.60 -6.62
CA LEU A 287 11.70 6.52 -7.15
C LEU A 287 10.94 5.64 -8.16
N ARG A 288 9.68 5.32 -7.85
CA ARG A 288 8.81 4.59 -8.78
C ARG A 288 8.58 5.37 -10.08
N MET A 289 8.25 6.67 -9.99
CA MET A 289 8.02 7.54 -11.15
C MET A 289 9.28 7.66 -12.03
N ALA A 290 10.46 7.75 -11.40
CA ALA A 290 11.74 7.81 -12.12
C ALA A 290 11.95 6.56 -13.01
N SER A 291 11.59 5.38 -12.53
CA SER A 291 11.73 4.13 -13.30
C SER A 291 10.57 3.90 -14.29
N GLU A 292 9.33 4.31 -13.94
CA GLU A 292 8.13 4.03 -14.71
C GLU A 292 7.93 5.01 -15.86
N ASP A 293 8.15 6.31 -15.64
CA ASP A 293 7.79 7.36 -16.60
C ASP A 293 8.99 8.03 -17.29
N ILE A 294 10.20 7.85 -16.75
CA ILE A 294 11.42 8.43 -17.30
C ILE A 294 12.32 7.33 -17.84
N GLY A 295 12.52 6.28 -17.04
CA GLY A 295 13.27 5.10 -17.43
C GLY A 295 14.63 5.43 -18.03
N ASN A 296 14.93 4.81 -19.17
CA ASN A 296 16.20 5.00 -19.89
C ASN A 296 16.23 6.27 -20.77
N ALA A 297 15.15 7.05 -20.84
CA ALA A 297 15.21 8.35 -21.53
C ALA A 297 16.16 9.31 -20.79
N ASP A 298 16.17 9.27 -19.45
CA ASP A 298 17.17 9.93 -18.61
C ASP A 298 17.45 9.13 -17.32
N PRO A 299 18.42 8.22 -17.31
CA PRO A 299 18.74 7.37 -16.15
C PRO A 299 19.15 8.15 -14.90
N ARG A 300 19.57 9.42 -15.05
CA ARG A 300 19.93 10.28 -13.91
C ARG A 300 18.74 10.57 -13.00
N ALA A 301 17.51 10.46 -13.52
CA ALA A 301 16.31 10.69 -12.73
C ALA A 301 16.22 9.76 -11.52
N LEU A 302 16.54 8.47 -11.68
CA LEU A 302 16.55 7.50 -10.59
C LEU A 302 17.67 7.83 -9.58
N GLN A 303 18.89 8.13 -10.06
CA GLN A 303 20.03 8.47 -9.20
C GLN A 303 19.78 9.75 -8.39
N LEU A 304 19.24 10.78 -9.03
CA LEU A 304 18.92 12.05 -8.37
C LEU A 304 17.85 11.87 -7.29
N THR A 305 16.83 11.08 -7.60
CA THR A 305 15.72 10.81 -6.67
C THR A 305 16.19 9.99 -5.46
N GLU A 306 17.06 9.00 -5.67
CA GLU A 306 17.68 8.23 -4.59
C GLU A 306 18.54 9.14 -3.70
N SER A 307 19.38 9.97 -4.31
CA SER A 307 20.21 10.94 -3.58
C SER A 307 19.35 11.95 -2.80
N ALA A 308 18.25 12.41 -3.37
CA ALA A 308 17.33 13.34 -2.72
C ALA A 308 16.66 12.69 -1.49
N LEU A 309 16.21 11.42 -1.61
CA LEU A 309 15.64 10.69 -0.49
C LEU A 309 16.66 10.44 0.62
N ALA A 310 17.90 10.03 0.27
CA ALA A 310 18.98 9.87 1.22
C ALA A 310 19.39 11.21 1.90
N THR A 311 19.30 12.31 1.18
CA THR A 311 19.52 13.67 1.73
C THR A 311 18.44 14.02 2.73
N TYR A 312 17.16 13.76 2.39
CA TYR A 312 16.05 13.95 3.33
C TYR A 312 16.24 13.11 4.60
N GLU A 313 16.67 11.85 4.49
CA GLU A 313 16.88 10.97 5.64
C GLU A 313 17.99 11.49 6.59
N ARG A 314 18.97 12.21 6.07
CA ARG A 314 20.08 12.80 6.84
C ARG A 314 19.71 14.14 7.48
N LEU A 315 19.02 15.00 6.75
CA LEU A 315 18.71 16.37 7.18
C LEU A 315 17.37 16.46 7.94
N GLY A 316 16.38 15.63 7.58
CA GLY A 316 15.04 15.71 8.13
C GLY A 316 14.24 16.90 7.56
N SER A 317 13.05 17.15 8.17
CA SER A 317 12.22 18.31 7.86
C SER A 317 12.64 19.52 8.69
N PRO A 318 12.60 20.76 8.14
CA PRO A 318 12.16 21.10 6.78
C PRO A 318 13.28 21.04 5.72
N GLU A 319 14.56 21.00 6.09
CA GLU A 319 15.68 21.25 5.18
C GLU A 319 15.79 20.15 4.09
N GLY A 320 15.57 18.89 4.45
CA GLY A 320 15.65 17.77 3.51
C GLY A 320 14.55 17.74 2.45
N GLU A 321 13.44 18.43 2.69
CA GLU A 321 12.30 18.51 1.76
C GLU A 321 12.69 19.24 0.46
N LEU A 322 13.64 20.18 0.53
CA LEU A 322 14.15 20.89 -0.65
C LEU A 322 14.81 19.95 -1.65
N ALA A 323 15.52 18.93 -1.19
CA ALA A 323 16.14 17.93 -2.08
C ALA A 323 15.07 17.13 -2.83
N LEU A 324 13.99 16.74 -2.17
CA LEU A 324 12.85 16.06 -2.81
C LEU A 324 12.15 16.99 -3.81
N ALA A 325 11.95 18.27 -3.48
CA ALA A 325 11.40 19.27 -4.40
C ALA A 325 12.26 19.41 -5.67
N GLN A 326 13.58 19.44 -5.53
CA GLN A 326 14.52 19.45 -6.66
C GLN A 326 14.35 18.21 -7.56
N ALA A 327 14.19 17.03 -6.97
CA ALA A 327 13.95 15.79 -7.72
C ALA A 327 12.60 15.84 -8.49
N VAL A 328 11.54 16.36 -7.87
CA VAL A 328 10.22 16.55 -8.50
C VAL A 328 10.35 17.45 -9.72
N LEU A 329 10.98 18.63 -9.58
CA LEU A 329 11.17 19.58 -10.68
C LEU A 329 12.00 18.97 -11.83
N TYR A 330 13.09 18.28 -11.48
CA TYR A 330 13.93 17.60 -12.45
C TYR A 330 13.13 16.56 -13.22
N MET A 331 12.46 15.64 -12.54
CA MET A 331 11.67 14.60 -13.18
C MET A 331 10.55 15.13 -14.04
N ALA A 332 9.91 16.24 -13.63
CA ALA A 332 8.86 16.88 -14.45
C ALA A 332 9.41 17.59 -15.69
N SER A 333 10.74 17.85 -15.76
CA SER A 333 11.35 18.63 -16.83
C SER A 333 12.13 17.80 -17.86
N VAL A 334 12.52 16.56 -17.53
CA VAL A 334 13.32 15.71 -18.44
C VAL A 334 12.45 14.92 -19.41
N PRO A 335 13.02 14.37 -20.51
CA PRO A 335 12.31 13.49 -21.44
C PRO A 335 11.66 12.29 -20.72
N LYS A 336 10.52 11.84 -21.24
CA LYS A 336 9.72 10.74 -20.68
C LYS A 336 9.83 9.49 -21.54
N SER A 337 9.86 8.33 -20.90
CA SER A 337 9.71 7.02 -21.54
C SER A 337 9.21 6.00 -20.53
N ASP A 338 8.21 5.24 -20.91
CA ASP A 338 7.71 4.06 -20.20
C ASP A 338 8.20 2.74 -20.82
N ALA A 339 9.11 2.82 -21.83
CA ALA A 339 9.56 1.65 -22.59
C ALA A 339 10.16 0.54 -21.70
N ALA A 340 10.92 0.89 -20.68
CA ALA A 340 11.46 -0.07 -19.72
C ALA A 340 10.35 -0.75 -18.90
N TYR A 341 9.35 0.01 -18.46
CA TYR A 341 8.20 -0.52 -17.72
C TYR A 341 7.34 -1.43 -18.60
N ALA A 342 7.05 -1.02 -19.84
CA ALA A 342 6.29 -1.80 -20.81
C ALA A 342 7.01 -3.13 -21.12
N ALA A 343 8.32 -3.07 -21.41
CA ALA A 343 9.16 -4.24 -21.68
C ALA A 343 9.13 -5.25 -20.50
N PHE A 344 9.31 -4.77 -19.27
CA PHE A 344 9.25 -5.63 -18.09
C PHE A 344 7.89 -6.30 -17.93
N LYS A 345 6.81 -5.54 -18.13
CA LYS A 345 5.43 -6.06 -18.01
C LYS A 345 5.14 -7.12 -19.08
N GLU A 346 5.56 -6.87 -20.31
CA GLU A 346 5.39 -7.78 -21.44
C GLU A 346 6.19 -9.07 -21.23
N ALA A 347 7.48 -8.96 -20.89
CA ALA A 347 8.34 -10.12 -20.61
C ALA A 347 7.79 -10.96 -19.46
N MET A 348 7.29 -10.33 -18.37
CA MET A 348 6.65 -11.04 -17.25
C MET A 348 5.34 -11.73 -17.65
N ALA A 349 4.57 -11.14 -18.56
CA ALA A 349 3.36 -11.77 -19.09
C ALA A 349 3.71 -12.98 -19.97
N PHE A 350 4.72 -12.85 -20.82
CA PHE A 350 5.23 -13.92 -21.68
C PHE A 350 5.75 -15.11 -20.85
N VAL A 351 6.61 -14.86 -19.86
CA VAL A 351 7.16 -15.91 -18.98
C VAL A 351 6.05 -16.66 -18.21
N ARG A 352 4.95 -15.98 -17.83
CA ARG A 352 3.81 -16.65 -17.14
C ARG A 352 2.99 -17.55 -18.08
N GLN A 353 3.06 -17.33 -19.37
CA GLN A 353 2.31 -18.08 -20.39
C GLN A 353 3.12 -19.22 -21.02
N THR A 354 4.44 -19.22 -20.83
CA THR A 354 5.35 -20.24 -21.37
C THR A 354 5.80 -21.21 -20.29
N PRO A 355 6.09 -22.48 -20.65
CA PRO A 355 6.73 -23.42 -19.74
C PRO A 355 8.11 -22.93 -19.26
N SER A 356 8.62 -23.53 -18.19
CA SER A 356 10.00 -23.32 -17.77
C SER A 356 10.92 -24.14 -18.64
N TYR A 357 11.53 -23.51 -19.63
CA TYR A 357 12.50 -24.14 -20.52
C TYR A 357 13.90 -24.19 -19.91
N ASP A 358 14.70 -25.10 -20.37
CA ASP A 358 16.11 -25.23 -19.98
C ASP A 358 16.95 -24.08 -20.57
N VAL A 359 18.04 -23.73 -19.87
CA VAL A 359 19.05 -22.81 -20.42
C VAL A 359 19.81 -23.51 -21.54
N PRO A 360 19.97 -22.90 -22.73
CA PRO A 360 20.76 -23.49 -23.85
C PRO A 360 22.15 -23.93 -23.41
N MET A 361 22.64 -25.03 -23.98
CA MET A 361 23.89 -25.65 -23.54
C MET A 361 25.10 -24.73 -23.66
N HIS A 362 25.17 -23.92 -24.72
CA HIS A 362 26.25 -22.95 -24.95
C HIS A 362 26.29 -21.83 -23.89
N LEU A 363 25.15 -21.51 -23.25
CA LEU A 363 25.06 -20.46 -22.19
C LEU A 363 25.33 -21.02 -20.77
N ARG A 364 25.43 -22.36 -20.62
CA ARG A 364 25.68 -22.98 -19.32
C ARG A 364 27.15 -22.90 -18.95
N ASN A 365 27.47 -22.52 -17.72
CA ASN A 365 28.85 -22.56 -17.22
C ASN A 365 29.32 -24.00 -16.99
N ALA A 366 30.56 -24.32 -17.34
CA ALA A 366 31.20 -25.62 -17.16
C ALA A 366 32.37 -25.61 -16.16
N PRO A 367 32.11 -25.38 -14.84
CA PRO A 367 33.18 -25.29 -13.86
C PRO A 367 33.90 -26.59 -13.52
N THR A 368 33.35 -27.74 -13.94
CA THR A 368 33.94 -29.07 -13.71
C THR A 368 34.21 -29.80 -15.01
N ASN A 369 35.18 -30.73 -15.03
CA ASN A 369 35.48 -31.52 -16.19
C ASN A 369 34.26 -32.33 -16.67
N LEU A 370 33.48 -32.87 -15.75
CA LEU A 370 32.26 -33.60 -16.08
C LEU A 370 31.25 -32.71 -16.86
N MET A 371 31.06 -31.45 -16.47
CA MET A 371 30.19 -30.54 -17.18
C MET A 371 30.73 -30.19 -18.56
N GLN A 372 32.06 -30.07 -18.72
CA GLN A 372 32.68 -29.87 -20.02
C GLN A 372 32.46 -31.12 -20.93
N GLU A 373 32.62 -32.32 -20.40
CA GLU A 373 32.33 -33.58 -21.12
C GLU A 373 30.85 -33.70 -21.50
N MET A 374 29.95 -33.12 -20.72
CA MET A 374 28.50 -33.02 -21.01
C MET A 374 28.14 -31.92 -22.03
N GLY A 375 29.12 -31.16 -22.54
CA GLY A 375 28.92 -30.13 -23.56
C GLY A 375 28.50 -28.79 -23.02
N TYR A 376 28.57 -28.53 -21.71
CA TYR A 376 28.24 -27.21 -21.14
C TYR A 376 29.24 -26.18 -21.64
N GLY A 377 28.71 -25.03 -22.13
CA GLY A 377 29.48 -23.93 -22.67
C GLY A 377 30.07 -24.20 -24.07
N GLN A 378 29.79 -25.36 -24.66
CA GLN A 378 30.27 -25.68 -26.01
C GLN A 378 29.57 -24.79 -27.04
N GLY A 379 30.38 -24.14 -27.91
CA GLY A 379 29.86 -23.23 -28.93
C GLY A 379 29.60 -21.82 -28.45
N TYR A 380 29.84 -21.49 -27.18
CA TYR A 380 29.66 -20.10 -26.67
C TYR A 380 30.62 -19.15 -27.39
N ARG A 381 30.06 -18.10 -27.98
CA ARG A 381 30.79 -17.05 -28.67
C ARG A 381 30.96 -15.84 -27.74
N HIS A 382 32.20 -15.54 -27.43
CA HIS A 382 32.52 -14.45 -26.48
C HIS A 382 32.55 -13.11 -27.22
N ALA A 383 31.52 -12.28 -27.05
CA ALA A 383 31.33 -11.02 -27.79
C ALA A 383 32.56 -10.07 -27.76
N HIS A 384 33.36 -10.06 -26.68
CA HIS A 384 34.58 -9.26 -26.61
C HIS A 384 35.72 -9.76 -27.53
N LEU A 385 35.63 -10.98 -28.02
CA LEU A 385 36.59 -11.54 -28.99
C LEU A 385 36.11 -11.34 -30.44
N GLU A 386 34.89 -10.90 -30.62
CA GLU A 386 34.28 -10.60 -31.90
C GLU A 386 33.97 -9.10 -31.98
N ALA A 387 34.76 -8.36 -32.76
CA ALA A 387 34.56 -6.93 -32.95
C ALA A 387 34.04 -6.66 -34.36
N LEU A 388 32.89 -6.05 -34.44
CA LEU A 388 32.32 -5.55 -35.70
C LEU A 388 32.68 -4.07 -35.90
N PRO A 389 33.03 -3.64 -37.14
CA PRO A 389 33.21 -2.25 -37.43
C PRO A 389 32.00 -1.41 -37.01
N ASP A 390 32.23 -0.24 -36.41
CA ASP A 390 31.21 0.73 -35.97
C ASP A 390 30.25 0.23 -34.86
N ILE A 391 30.22 -1.06 -34.52
CA ILE A 391 29.38 -1.67 -33.49
C ILE A 391 30.16 -2.00 -32.22
N GLY A 392 31.41 -2.47 -32.37
CA GLY A 392 32.27 -2.95 -31.28
C GLY A 392 32.02 -4.43 -30.94
N ALA A 393 32.24 -4.81 -29.70
CA ALA A 393 32.11 -6.19 -29.23
C ALA A 393 30.65 -6.71 -29.36
N TYR A 394 30.42 -7.64 -30.28
CA TYR A 394 29.11 -8.22 -30.56
C TYR A 394 29.24 -9.54 -31.32
N ALA A 395 28.56 -10.59 -30.84
CA ALA A 395 28.47 -11.90 -31.53
C ALA A 395 27.18 -11.94 -32.34
N ALA A 396 27.27 -11.49 -33.63
CA ALA A 396 26.10 -11.40 -34.50
C ALA A 396 25.53 -12.80 -34.81
N GLY A 397 24.20 -12.93 -34.84
CA GLY A 397 23.49 -14.19 -35.08
C GLY A 397 23.49 -15.16 -33.88
N GLU A 398 23.95 -14.76 -32.71
CA GLU A 398 23.91 -15.61 -31.49
C GLU A 398 22.52 -15.58 -30.84
N ASN A 399 21.94 -16.76 -30.59
CA ASN A 399 20.66 -16.88 -29.88
C ASN A 399 20.87 -17.02 -28.38
N TYR A 400 20.26 -16.14 -27.61
CA TYR A 400 20.27 -16.14 -26.14
C TYR A 400 18.95 -16.61 -25.51
N PHE A 401 17.93 -16.93 -26.32
CA PHE A 401 16.69 -17.53 -25.84
C PHE A 401 16.82 -19.07 -25.74
N PRO A 402 15.95 -19.72 -24.94
CA PRO A 402 15.82 -21.19 -25.00
C PRO A 402 15.58 -21.69 -26.43
N ASP A 403 16.13 -22.85 -26.74
CA ASP A 403 16.06 -23.43 -28.11
C ASP A 403 14.62 -23.66 -28.59
N GLU A 404 13.69 -23.85 -27.65
CA GLU A 404 12.26 -24.08 -27.92
C GLU A 404 11.48 -22.77 -28.16
N LEU A 405 12.10 -21.61 -27.94
CA LEU A 405 11.46 -20.31 -28.11
C LEU A 405 12.02 -19.57 -29.34
N GLN A 406 11.11 -19.00 -30.11
CA GLN A 406 11.51 -17.98 -31.08
C GLN A 406 11.97 -16.72 -30.35
N PRO A 407 13.09 -16.09 -30.76
CA PRO A 407 13.54 -14.83 -30.20
C PRO A 407 12.44 -13.77 -30.21
N SER A 408 12.19 -13.17 -29.06
CA SER A 408 11.13 -12.16 -28.88
C SER A 408 11.73 -10.82 -28.50
N THR A 409 11.17 -9.74 -29.04
CA THR A 409 11.59 -8.38 -28.69
C THR A 409 10.58 -7.77 -27.73
N PHE A 410 11.00 -7.50 -26.50
CA PHE A 410 10.18 -6.83 -25.48
C PHE A 410 10.53 -5.34 -25.32
N TYR A 411 11.79 -4.97 -25.54
CA TYR A 411 12.26 -3.61 -25.31
C TYR A 411 12.24 -2.79 -26.59
N HIS A 412 11.33 -1.82 -26.65
CA HIS A 412 11.15 -0.89 -27.76
C HIS A 412 11.51 0.54 -27.30
N PRO A 413 12.79 0.97 -27.42
CA PRO A 413 13.22 2.28 -26.94
C PRO A 413 12.46 3.43 -27.59
N ALA A 414 12.03 4.40 -26.78
CA ALA A 414 11.36 5.60 -27.26
C ALA A 414 12.29 6.51 -28.08
N ALA A 415 11.69 7.40 -28.89
CA ALA A 415 12.43 8.43 -29.63
C ALA A 415 12.75 9.66 -28.75
N ALA A 416 13.10 9.43 -27.46
CA ALA A 416 13.27 10.48 -26.48
C ALA A 416 14.58 10.30 -25.68
N GLY A 417 15.24 11.40 -25.36
CA GLY A 417 16.43 11.42 -24.53
C GLY A 417 17.53 10.44 -24.97
N LEU A 418 18.09 9.71 -24.01
CA LEU A 418 19.13 8.71 -24.27
C LEU A 418 18.59 7.50 -25.06
N GLU A 419 17.30 7.17 -24.95
CA GLU A 419 16.72 6.05 -25.69
C GLU A 419 16.77 6.20 -27.20
N SER A 420 16.80 7.44 -27.73
CA SER A 420 17.05 7.65 -29.16
C SER A 420 18.38 7.07 -29.65
N LYS A 421 19.42 7.18 -28.80
CA LYS A 421 20.75 6.60 -29.12
C LYS A 421 20.74 5.08 -28.93
N ILE A 422 20.08 4.59 -27.88
CA ILE A 422 19.91 3.14 -27.62
C ILE A 422 19.18 2.51 -28.80
N ARG A 423 18.10 3.13 -29.29
CA ARG A 423 17.33 2.65 -30.45
C ARG A 423 18.20 2.54 -31.70
N GLY A 424 19.01 3.58 -31.99
CA GLY A 424 19.94 3.55 -33.12
C GLY A 424 20.94 2.40 -33.01
N ARG A 425 21.52 2.19 -31.80
CA ARG A 425 22.45 1.08 -31.56
C ARG A 425 21.76 -0.27 -31.74
N LEU A 426 20.58 -0.50 -31.17
CA LEU A 426 19.84 -1.77 -31.31
C LEU A 426 19.48 -2.05 -32.77
N ALA A 427 19.13 -1.04 -33.57
CA ALA A 427 18.91 -1.20 -35.00
C ALA A 427 20.18 -1.66 -35.74
N SER A 428 21.36 -1.13 -35.38
CA SER A 428 22.64 -1.58 -35.96
C SER A 428 22.98 -3.03 -35.57
N LEU A 429 22.67 -3.44 -34.33
CA LEU A 429 22.86 -4.83 -33.89
C LEU A 429 21.94 -5.79 -34.66
N SER A 430 20.65 -5.45 -34.78
CA SER A 430 19.69 -6.25 -35.53
C SER A 430 20.05 -6.38 -37.02
N ALA A 431 20.61 -5.32 -37.63
CA ALA A 431 21.11 -5.40 -39.00
C ALA A 431 22.32 -6.32 -39.14
N ALA A 432 23.19 -6.36 -38.10
CA ALA A 432 24.32 -7.29 -38.09
C ALA A 432 23.86 -8.75 -37.90
N ASP A 433 22.83 -8.99 -37.10
CA ASP A 433 22.22 -10.34 -36.97
C ASP A 433 21.65 -10.81 -38.29
N ALA A 434 20.84 -9.99 -38.95
CA ALA A 434 20.27 -10.34 -40.26
C ALA A 434 21.35 -10.66 -41.33
N ALA A 435 22.45 -9.89 -41.36
CA ALA A 435 23.57 -10.17 -42.25
C ALA A 435 24.34 -11.47 -41.90
N ALA A 436 24.37 -11.82 -40.61
CA ALA A 436 24.98 -13.10 -40.18
C ALA A 436 24.12 -14.29 -40.56
N ASP A 437 22.81 -14.18 -40.48
CA ASP A 437 21.85 -15.22 -40.85
C ASP A 437 21.87 -15.45 -42.38
N GLU A 438 21.85 -14.42 -43.20
CA GLU A 438 21.99 -14.50 -44.68
C GLU A 438 23.30 -15.20 -45.09
N ASN A 439 24.42 -14.85 -44.45
CA ASN A 439 25.71 -15.51 -44.73
C ASN A 439 25.75 -17.01 -44.30
N ALA A 440 24.98 -17.39 -43.30
CA ALA A 440 24.86 -18.79 -42.85
C ALA A 440 24.03 -19.60 -43.83
N GLU A 441 22.94 -19.07 -44.36
CA GLU A 441 22.09 -19.70 -45.36
C GLU A 441 22.84 -19.88 -46.71
N ASP A 442 23.59 -18.87 -47.15
CA ASP A 442 24.39 -18.97 -48.38
C ASP A 442 25.50 -20.02 -48.28
N LYS A 443 26.14 -20.18 -47.15
CA LYS A 443 27.13 -21.26 -46.91
C LYS A 443 26.50 -22.66 -46.94
N HIS A 444 25.34 -22.78 -46.35
CA HIS A 444 24.64 -24.08 -46.33
C HIS A 444 24.18 -24.52 -47.72
N SER A 445 23.68 -23.56 -48.53
CA SER A 445 23.28 -23.81 -49.91
C SER A 445 24.48 -24.09 -50.82
N ALA A 446 25.66 -23.51 -50.56
CA ALA A 446 26.89 -23.79 -51.29
C ALA A 446 27.50 -25.18 -50.94
N ASP A 447 27.42 -25.61 -49.69
CA ASP A 447 27.89 -26.92 -49.24
C ASP A 447 26.98 -28.06 -49.76
N ASP A 448 25.66 -27.86 -49.79
CA ASP A 448 24.70 -28.79 -50.39
C ASP A 448 24.92 -28.96 -51.91
N ALA A 449 25.21 -27.86 -52.61
CA ALA A 449 25.51 -27.91 -54.04
C ALA A 449 26.88 -28.56 -54.39
N ALA A 450 27.83 -28.54 -53.44
CA ALA A 450 29.11 -29.18 -53.58
C ALA A 450 29.12 -30.68 -53.22
N GLY A 451 28.09 -31.15 -52.49
CA GLY A 451 27.93 -32.56 -52.11
C GLY A 451 27.20 -33.44 -53.12
N GLU A 452 26.61 -32.85 -54.19
CA GLU A 452 25.92 -33.55 -55.28
C GLU A 452 26.77 -33.81 -56.54
N VAL A 453 28.10 -33.60 -56.51
CA VAL A 453 28.98 -33.86 -57.67
C VAL A 453 29.84 -35.13 -57.47
#